data_b2f40886f2cc148ed9cfa8fee14ddc88
#
_entry.id   b2f40886f2cc148ed9cfa8fee14ddc88
#
_cell.length_a   1.000
_cell.length_b   1.000
_cell.length_c   1.000
_cell.angle_alpha   90.00
_cell.angle_beta   90.00
_cell.angle_gamma   90.00
#
_symmetry.space_group_name_H-M   'P 1'
#
loop_
_entity.id
_entity.type
_entity.pdbx_description
1 polymer ?
#
loop_
_entity_poly.entity_id
_entity_poly.type
_entity_poly.pdbx_seq_one_letter_code
_entity_poly.pdbx_strand_id
1 'polypeptide(L)'
;MKRYAAAALLVCGVAACAQPSAPPPQQAGAPPATPPEATPPPPPRVTSEAQIAPGRWVVAQVRCSDLLGAADEDREAAAMFYYGYLAAKAGIRVIDVNEIDGNVRKVMDRCAAAPNITVPQAFRQAFGRRG
;
A
#
# COMPACT_ATOMS: atom_id res chain seq x y z
N MET A 1 36.53 -30.37 -30.19
CA MET A 1 36.33 -30.15 -31.66
C MET A 1 34.86 -30.15 -31.92
N LYS A 2 34.35 -29.06 -32.43
CA LYS A 2 33.29 -28.78 -33.39
C LYS A 2 32.57 -27.46 -33.01
N ARG A 3 32.94 -26.46 -33.78
CA ARG A 3 32.33 -25.13 -33.87
C ARG A 3 31.02 -25.28 -34.65
N TYR A 4 29.94 -24.62 -34.19
CA TYR A 4 28.87 -24.21 -35.11
C TYR A 4 28.44 -22.80 -34.72
N ALA A 5 28.86 -21.88 -35.60
CA ALA A 5 28.30 -20.54 -35.71
C ALA A 5 27.00 -20.64 -36.51
N ALA A 6 25.95 -20.01 -36.03
CA ALA A 6 24.79 -19.67 -36.83
C ALA A 6 24.25 -18.33 -36.37
N ALA A 7 24.61 -17.30 -37.15
CA ALA A 7 24.00 -15.97 -37.07
C ALA A 7 22.65 -16.00 -37.76
N ALA A 8 21.58 -15.66 -37.06
CA ALA A 8 20.26 -15.38 -37.63
C ALA A 8 19.93 -13.90 -37.40
N LEU A 9 20.08 -13.11 -38.44
CA LEU A 9 19.58 -11.72 -38.54
C LEU A 9 18.07 -11.77 -38.69
N LEU A 10 17.33 -11.35 -37.69
CA LEU A 10 15.89 -11.10 -37.77
C LEU A 10 15.65 -9.61 -37.93
N VAL A 11 15.34 -9.21 -39.19
CA VAL A 11 14.89 -7.88 -39.56
C VAL A 11 13.43 -7.76 -39.13
N CYS A 12 13.14 -7.04 -38.05
CA CYS A 12 11.78 -6.65 -37.67
C CYS A 12 11.38 -5.40 -38.45
N GLY A 13 10.51 -5.58 -39.46
CA GLY A 13 9.86 -4.50 -40.20
C GLY A 13 8.89 -3.74 -39.30
N VAL A 14 9.08 -2.44 -39.17
CA VAL A 14 8.16 -1.48 -38.56
C VAL A 14 6.98 -1.27 -39.50
N ALA A 15 5.84 -1.95 -39.26
CA ALA A 15 4.58 -1.62 -39.91
C ALA A 15 3.99 -0.37 -39.20
N ALA A 16 4.06 0.76 -39.89
CA ALA A 16 3.39 2.00 -39.49
C ALA A 16 1.89 1.81 -39.69
N CYS A 17 1.12 1.57 -38.62
CA CYS A 17 -0.34 1.63 -38.65
C CYS A 17 -0.75 3.11 -38.72
N ALA A 18 -1.15 3.57 -39.90
CA ALA A 18 -1.83 4.83 -40.08
C ALA A 18 -3.23 4.72 -39.43
N GLN A 19 -3.45 5.40 -38.33
CA GLN A 19 -4.77 5.54 -37.70
C GLN A 19 -5.58 6.55 -38.50
N PRO A 20 -6.83 6.23 -38.92
CA PRO A 20 -7.72 7.24 -39.48
C PRO A 20 -8.07 8.26 -38.42
N SER A 21 -7.82 9.55 -38.73
CA SER A 21 -8.17 10.69 -37.89
C SER A 21 -9.69 10.70 -37.67
N ALA A 22 -10.11 10.46 -36.43
CA ALA A 22 -11.48 10.64 -36.01
C ALA A 22 -11.85 12.14 -36.06
N PRO A 23 -13.07 12.53 -36.50
CA PRO A 23 -13.50 13.92 -36.45
C PRO A 23 -13.54 14.42 -35.00
N PRO A 24 -13.23 15.70 -34.75
CA PRO A 24 -13.25 16.26 -33.41
C PRO A 24 -14.65 16.11 -32.80
N PRO A 25 -14.76 15.70 -31.52
CA PRO A 25 -16.04 15.62 -30.84
C PRO A 25 -16.65 17.02 -30.78
N GLN A 26 -17.86 17.19 -31.31
CA GLN A 26 -18.66 18.40 -31.12
C GLN A 26 -18.88 18.58 -29.63
N GLN A 27 -18.37 19.69 -29.10
CA GLN A 27 -18.63 20.11 -27.72
C GLN A 27 -20.14 20.39 -27.59
N ALA A 28 -20.89 19.41 -27.13
CA ALA A 28 -22.21 19.64 -26.58
C ALA A 28 -22.06 20.66 -25.42
N GLY A 29 -22.85 21.73 -25.47
CA GLY A 29 -22.74 22.85 -24.57
C GLY A 29 -22.50 22.45 -23.11
N ALA A 30 -21.45 23.00 -22.51
CA ALA A 30 -21.12 22.77 -21.12
C ALA A 30 -22.32 23.12 -20.23
N PRO A 31 -22.75 22.24 -19.32
CA PRO A 31 -23.71 22.60 -18.29
C PRO A 31 -23.14 23.75 -17.45
N PRO A 32 -24.01 24.66 -16.91
CA PRO A 32 -23.54 25.76 -16.10
C PRO A 32 -22.67 25.25 -14.95
N ALA A 33 -21.49 25.88 -14.82
CA ALA A 33 -20.51 25.50 -13.80
C ALA A 33 -21.16 25.58 -12.41
N THR A 34 -21.31 24.44 -11.76
CA THR A 34 -21.66 24.38 -10.34
C THR A 34 -20.57 25.12 -9.56
N PRO A 35 -20.94 26.05 -8.61
CA PRO A 35 -19.93 26.67 -7.77
C PRO A 35 -19.05 25.62 -7.13
N PRO A 36 -17.72 25.81 -7.01
CA PRO A 36 -16.86 24.84 -6.37
C PRO A 36 -17.36 24.61 -4.95
N GLU A 37 -17.81 23.40 -4.70
CA GLU A 37 -18.19 22.93 -3.37
C GLU A 37 -16.94 23.06 -2.48
N ALA A 38 -17.05 23.86 -1.41
CA ALA A 38 -15.95 24.12 -0.51
C ALA A 38 -15.47 22.79 0.04
N THR A 39 -14.26 22.36 -0.32
CA THR A 39 -13.61 21.16 0.21
C THR A 39 -13.62 21.27 1.73
N PRO A 40 -14.21 20.31 2.48
CA PRO A 40 -14.19 20.36 3.93
C PRO A 40 -12.74 20.44 4.42
N PRO A 41 -12.47 21.21 5.49
CA PRO A 41 -11.11 21.30 6.03
C PRO A 41 -10.60 19.90 6.39
N PRO A 42 -9.33 19.60 6.09
CA PRO A 42 -8.76 18.31 6.43
C PRO A 42 -8.89 18.07 7.94
N PRO A 43 -9.21 16.84 8.37
CA PRO A 43 -9.33 16.52 9.80
C PRO A 43 -8.03 16.85 10.53
N PRO A 44 -8.11 17.27 11.82
CA PRO A 44 -6.94 17.63 12.61
C PRO A 44 -5.97 16.44 12.63
N ARG A 45 -4.73 16.70 12.17
CA ARG A 45 -3.68 15.68 12.16
C ARG A 45 -3.30 15.38 13.60
N VAL A 46 -3.61 14.18 14.06
CA VAL A 46 -3.10 13.67 15.34
C VAL A 46 -1.60 13.51 15.16
N THR A 47 -0.81 14.35 15.83
CA THR A 47 0.65 14.22 15.87
C THR A 47 0.98 13.03 16.75
N SER A 48 1.35 11.90 16.15
CA SER A 48 1.86 10.76 16.89
C SER A 48 3.29 11.01 17.36
N GLU A 49 3.62 10.57 18.58
CA GLU A 49 5.00 10.59 19.11
C GLU A 49 5.98 9.78 18.22
N ALA A 50 5.47 8.83 17.45
CA ALA A 50 6.26 8.07 16.50
C ALA A 50 6.63 8.87 15.25
N GLN A 51 5.94 9.96 14.94
CA GLN A 51 6.22 10.82 13.79
C GLN A 51 7.31 11.84 14.12
N ILE A 52 8.50 11.68 13.56
CA ILE A 52 9.66 12.55 13.80
C ILE A 52 9.76 13.73 12.83
N ALA A 53 9.07 13.66 11.69
CA ALA A 53 8.93 14.72 10.70
C ALA A 53 7.78 14.38 9.75
N PRO A 54 7.28 15.31 8.90
CA PRO A 54 6.26 15.00 7.90
C PRO A 54 6.65 13.80 7.05
N GLY A 55 5.84 12.76 7.03
CA GLY A 55 6.08 11.50 6.30
C GLY A 55 7.20 10.61 6.84
N ARG A 56 7.81 10.94 7.99
CA ARG A 56 8.90 10.16 8.58
C ARG A 56 8.50 9.60 9.95
N TRP A 57 8.52 8.28 10.06
CA TRP A 57 8.03 7.56 11.22
C TRP A 57 9.08 6.63 11.81
N VAL A 58 9.12 6.55 13.14
CA VAL A 58 9.87 5.50 13.85
C VAL A 58 8.99 4.26 13.94
N VAL A 59 9.16 3.35 12.98
CA VAL A 59 8.31 2.16 12.77
C VAL A 59 8.10 1.34 14.05
N ALA A 60 9.12 1.23 14.90
CA ALA A 60 9.04 0.47 16.15
C ALA A 60 8.15 1.13 17.23
N GLN A 61 7.86 2.42 17.09
CA GLN A 61 7.15 3.22 18.11
C GLN A 61 5.70 3.55 17.72
N VAL A 62 5.27 3.27 16.48
CA VAL A 62 3.89 3.50 16.05
C VAL A 62 2.94 2.71 16.93
N ARG A 63 1.97 3.40 17.53
CA ARG A 63 0.97 2.80 18.40
C ARG A 63 -0.21 2.26 17.60
N CYS A 64 -0.94 1.34 18.18
CA CYS A 64 -2.18 0.85 17.62
C CYS A 64 -3.21 1.97 17.44
N SER A 65 -3.27 2.95 18.35
CA SER A 65 -4.12 4.15 18.22
C SER A 65 -3.80 4.95 16.95
N ASP A 66 -2.52 5.06 16.57
CA ASP A 66 -2.11 5.78 15.36
C ASP A 66 -2.57 5.04 14.11
N LEU A 67 -2.41 3.71 14.11
CA LEU A 67 -2.86 2.85 13.02
C LEU A 67 -4.39 2.86 12.86
N LEU A 68 -5.13 2.77 13.96
CA LEU A 68 -6.60 2.76 13.95
C LEU A 68 -7.18 4.13 13.58
N GLY A 69 -6.49 5.23 13.90
CA GLY A 69 -6.90 6.59 13.58
C GLY A 69 -6.53 7.04 12.17
N ALA A 70 -5.77 6.23 11.41
CA ALA A 70 -5.44 6.52 10.01
C ALA A 70 -6.67 6.36 9.11
N ALA A 71 -6.68 7.05 7.95
CA ALA A 71 -7.66 6.80 6.91
C ALA A 71 -7.61 5.33 6.46
N ASP A 72 -8.72 4.79 5.98
CA ASP A 72 -8.86 3.35 5.67
C ASP A 72 -7.76 2.86 4.73
N GLU A 73 -7.47 3.61 3.68
CA GLU A 73 -6.43 3.31 2.69
C GLU A 73 -5.02 3.31 3.31
N ASP A 74 -4.70 4.32 4.10
CA ASP A 74 -3.40 4.42 4.80
C ASP A 74 -3.25 3.31 5.84
N ARG A 75 -4.34 2.97 6.53
CA ARG A 75 -4.37 1.90 7.53
C ARG A 75 -4.11 0.54 6.92
N GLU A 76 -4.71 0.25 5.77
CA GLU A 76 -4.49 -1.00 5.03
C GLU A 76 -3.05 -1.09 4.54
N ALA A 77 -2.55 -0.04 3.90
CA ALA A 77 -1.16 0.03 3.44
C ALA A 77 -0.15 -0.15 4.59
N ALA A 78 -0.39 0.51 5.74
CA ALA A 78 0.45 0.37 6.92
C ALA A 78 0.38 -1.06 7.50
N ALA A 79 -0.79 -1.67 7.58
CA ALA A 79 -0.95 -3.03 8.08
C ALA A 79 -0.18 -4.04 7.21
N MET A 80 -0.25 -3.91 5.89
CA MET A 80 0.51 -4.74 4.95
C MET A 80 2.02 -4.52 5.07
N PHE A 81 2.45 -3.26 5.20
CA PHE A 81 3.86 -2.95 5.46
C PHE A 81 4.37 -3.63 6.74
N TYR A 82 3.63 -3.50 7.85
CA TYR A 82 4.03 -4.13 9.11
C TYR A 82 4.03 -5.65 9.02
N TYR A 83 3.07 -6.24 8.33
CA TYR A 83 3.02 -7.68 8.12
C TYR A 83 4.30 -8.17 7.44
N GLY A 84 4.68 -7.59 6.32
CA GLY A 84 5.90 -7.96 5.60
C GLY A 84 7.18 -7.68 6.39
N TYR A 85 7.28 -6.48 7.00
CA TYR A 85 8.43 -6.08 7.80
C TYR A 85 8.68 -7.00 8.99
N LEU A 86 7.64 -7.34 9.75
CA LEU A 86 7.77 -8.16 10.96
C LEU A 86 7.92 -9.65 10.62
N ALA A 87 7.32 -10.13 9.53
CA ALA A 87 7.56 -11.46 9.01
C ALA A 87 9.04 -11.64 8.61
N ALA A 88 9.57 -10.69 7.85
CA ALA A 88 10.98 -10.70 7.47
C ALA A 88 11.92 -10.65 8.69
N LYS A 89 11.58 -9.82 9.68
CA LYS A 89 12.34 -9.69 10.94
C LYS A 89 12.29 -10.97 11.79
N ALA A 90 11.19 -11.73 11.70
CA ALA A 90 11.05 -13.04 12.35
C ALA A 90 11.69 -14.19 11.55
N GLY A 91 12.35 -13.90 10.42
CA GLY A 91 13.00 -14.89 9.56
C GLY A 91 12.02 -15.71 8.71
N ILE A 92 10.77 -15.29 8.61
CA ILE A 92 9.76 -15.94 7.76
C ILE A 92 10.11 -15.65 6.30
N ARG A 93 10.33 -16.68 5.51
CA ARG A 93 10.75 -16.57 4.11
C ARG A 93 9.64 -16.97 3.12
N VAL A 94 8.59 -17.59 3.62
CA VAL A 94 7.44 -18.02 2.82
C VAL A 94 6.19 -17.48 3.48
N ILE A 95 5.38 -16.77 2.72
CA ILE A 95 4.10 -16.20 3.16
C ILE A 95 3.01 -16.84 2.29
N ASP A 96 1.99 -17.40 2.92
CA ASP A 96 0.77 -17.79 2.21
C ASP A 96 -0.09 -16.54 2.00
N VAL A 97 -0.25 -16.14 0.76
CA VAL A 97 -1.02 -14.93 0.40
C VAL A 97 -2.50 -15.06 0.75
N ASN A 98 -3.04 -16.28 0.79
CA ASN A 98 -4.44 -16.52 1.15
C ASN A 98 -4.71 -16.31 2.65
N GLU A 99 -3.66 -16.36 3.48
CA GLU A 99 -3.76 -16.14 4.91
C GLU A 99 -3.52 -14.68 5.34
N ILE A 100 -3.03 -13.82 4.44
CA ILE A 100 -2.64 -12.45 4.79
C ILE A 100 -3.80 -11.68 5.43
N ASP A 101 -4.97 -11.67 4.80
CA ASP A 101 -6.14 -10.93 5.29
C ASP A 101 -6.57 -11.41 6.69
N GLY A 102 -6.61 -12.71 6.90
CA GLY A 102 -6.92 -13.31 8.18
C GLY A 102 -5.89 -12.94 9.26
N ASN A 103 -4.63 -12.89 8.89
CA ASN A 103 -3.54 -12.55 9.79
C ASN A 103 -3.52 -11.04 10.11
N VAL A 104 -3.72 -10.17 9.13
CA VAL A 104 -3.88 -8.73 9.34
C VAL A 104 -5.06 -8.45 10.26
N ARG A 105 -6.19 -9.10 10.04
CA ARG A 105 -7.39 -8.96 10.90
C ARG A 105 -7.11 -9.29 12.36
N LYS A 106 -6.40 -10.40 12.64
CA LYS A 106 -5.99 -10.76 14.02
C LYS A 106 -5.18 -9.65 14.69
N VAL A 107 -4.30 -8.99 13.95
CA VAL A 107 -3.51 -7.85 14.47
C VAL A 107 -4.40 -6.65 14.71
N MET A 108 -5.31 -6.33 13.79
CA MET A 108 -6.25 -5.22 13.92
C MET A 108 -7.17 -5.41 15.13
N ASP A 109 -7.68 -6.62 15.34
CA ASP A 109 -8.48 -6.97 16.53
C ASP A 109 -7.67 -6.79 17.82
N ARG A 110 -6.37 -7.17 17.78
CA ARG A 110 -5.48 -6.96 18.91
C ARG A 110 -5.20 -5.48 19.17
N CYS A 111 -5.02 -4.69 18.12
CA CYS A 111 -4.89 -3.25 18.20
C CYS A 111 -6.17 -2.61 18.78
N ALA A 112 -7.34 -3.01 18.35
CA ALA A 112 -8.61 -2.50 18.87
C ALA A 112 -8.77 -2.81 20.37
N ALA A 113 -8.36 -4.01 20.81
CA ALA A 113 -8.41 -4.40 22.21
C ALA A 113 -7.38 -3.68 23.10
N ALA A 114 -6.27 -3.20 22.54
CA ALA A 114 -5.18 -2.58 23.28
C ALA A 114 -4.54 -1.42 22.49
N PRO A 115 -5.23 -0.28 22.31
CA PRO A 115 -4.78 0.81 21.43
C PRO A 115 -3.47 1.49 21.87
N ASN A 116 -3.10 1.36 23.13
CA ASN A 116 -1.88 1.99 23.69
C ASN A 116 -0.59 1.18 23.46
N ILE A 117 -0.66 -0.08 23.01
CA ILE A 117 0.53 -0.84 22.68
C ILE A 117 1.04 -0.45 21.29
N THR A 118 2.32 -0.76 21.01
CA THR A 118 2.85 -0.53 19.66
C THR A 118 2.39 -1.62 18.68
N VAL A 119 2.31 -1.27 17.39
CA VAL A 119 1.94 -2.21 16.33
C VAL A 119 2.85 -3.45 16.35
N PRO A 120 4.20 -3.34 16.50
CA PRO A 120 5.05 -4.52 16.67
C PRO A 120 4.71 -5.38 17.90
N GLN A 121 4.22 -4.78 18.98
CA GLN A 121 3.76 -5.55 20.15
C GLN A 121 2.46 -6.31 19.84
N ALA A 122 1.51 -5.67 19.14
CA ALA A 122 0.27 -6.32 18.72
C ALA A 122 0.57 -7.55 17.83
N PHE A 123 1.50 -7.43 16.88
CA PHE A 123 1.96 -8.55 16.07
C PHE A 123 2.54 -9.68 16.91
N ARG A 124 3.45 -9.39 17.84
CA ARG A 124 4.00 -10.42 18.74
C ARG A 124 2.92 -11.12 19.57
N GLN A 125 1.91 -10.38 20.02
CA GLN A 125 0.81 -10.96 20.80
C GLN A 125 -0.15 -11.78 19.94
N ALA A 126 -0.36 -11.39 18.67
CA ALA A 126 -1.21 -12.12 17.74
C ALA A 126 -0.58 -13.43 17.25
N PHE A 127 0.76 -13.45 17.09
CA PHE A 127 1.50 -14.57 16.51
C PHE A 127 2.58 -15.16 17.43
N GLY A 128 2.88 -14.51 18.56
CA GLY A 128 3.82 -15.04 19.54
C GLY A 128 3.35 -16.39 20.05
N ARG A 129 4.22 -17.38 20.03
CA ARG A 129 3.95 -18.65 20.69
C ARG A 129 3.73 -18.37 22.17
N ARG A 130 2.58 -18.78 22.69
CA ARG A 130 2.43 -18.95 24.14
C ARG A 130 3.38 -20.08 24.52
N GLY A 131 4.53 -19.69 25.10
CA GLY A 131 5.45 -20.63 25.72
C GLY A 131 4.84 -21.25 26.97
#